data_82badc9da84e7fe42ac0d2e7eedfba93
#
_entry.id   82badc9da84e7fe42ac0d2e7eedfba93
#
_cell.length_a   1.000
_cell.length_b   1.000
_cell.length_c   1.000
_cell.angle_alpha   90.00
_cell.angle_beta   90.00
_cell.angle_gamma   90.00
#
_symmetry.space_group_name_H-M   'P 1'
#
loop_
_entity.id
_entity.type
_entity.pdbx_description
1 polymer ?
#
loop_
_entity_poly.entity_id
_entity_poly.type
_entity_poly.pdbx_seq_one_letter_code
_entity_poly.pdbx_strand_id
1 'polypeptide(L)'
;MYFFMSFGHIVERTITNRLYGLTYERKNIISNEIISNLFELLMVDGAIKCNKEDKSVNIIYLVGNRINRTIMQMLFIVALKFQKEYVKILEENRVEELTEERIKELTEKITEVYEEIQKDYYDCKSLNSREKIGYITRDGYDITEKGNPSQYIYGLIRAVKYYYDIKEGKINSLEEIVIDSTQNKYEVTKEDVNRVLRYIEELEKYII
;
A
#
# COMPACT_ATOMS: atom_id res chain seq x y z
N MET A 1 -3.24 -2.93 15.87
CA MET A 1 -2.66 -2.37 14.63
C MET A 1 -3.61 -1.46 13.87
N TYR A 2 -4.85 -1.84 13.61
CA TYR A 2 -5.88 -0.92 13.02
C TYR A 2 -6.04 0.41 13.77
N PHE A 3 -5.85 0.42 15.10
CA PHE A 3 -5.94 1.63 15.91
C PHE A 3 -4.96 2.73 15.48
N PHE A 4 -3.72 2.37 15.16
CA PHE A 4 -2.70 3.35 14.76
C PHE A 4 -2.92 3.93 13.37
N MET A 5 -3.46 3.14 12.43
CA MET A 5 -3.91 3.67 11.14
C MET A 5 -5.02 4.69 11.32
N SER A 6 -6.06 4.33 12.09
CA SER A 6 -7.18 5.23 12.37
C SER A 6 -6.70 6.52 13.05
N PHE A 7 -5.73 6.41 13.95
CA PHE A 7 -5.12 7.56 14.60
C PHE A 7 -4.35 8.45 13.62
N GLY A 8 -3.55 7.86 12.72
CA GLY A 8 -2.86 8.59 11.66
C GLY A 8 -3.80 9.37 10.76
N HIS A 9 -4.93 8.77 10.38
CA HIS A 9 -5.98 9.45 9.61
C HIS A 9 -6.64 10.62 10.38
N ILE A 10 -6.85 10.46 11.68
CA ILE A 10 -7.40 11.55 12.52
C ILE A 10 -6.40 12.72 12.58
N VAL A 11 -5.12 12.43 12.79
CA VAL A 11 -4.06 13.45 12.87
C VAL A 11 -3.93 14.18 11.54
N GLU A 12 -3.86 13.46 10.43
CA GLU A 12 -3.81 14.06 9.10
C GLU A 12 -5.01 14.98 8.86
N ARG A 13 -6.21 14.50 9.18
CA ARG A 13 -7.43 15.30 9.04
C ARG A 13 -7.40 16.56 9.90
N THR A 14 -6.90 16.46 11.12
CA THR A 14 -6.79 17.60 12.03
C THR A 14 -5.84 18.64 11.48
N ILE A 15 -4.66 18.24 11.00
CA ILE A 15 -3.67 19.13 10.40
C ILE A 15 -4.21 19.76 9.12
N THR A 16 -4.81 18.97 8.23
CA THR A 16 -5.41 19.47 6.98
C THR A 16 -6.51 20.49 7.23
N ASN A 17 -7.41 20.21 8.18
CA ASN A 17 -8.48 21.15 8.56
C ASN A 17 -7.93 22.45 9.15
N ARG A 18 -6.82 22.38 9.91
CA ARG A 18 -6.15 23.57 10.46
C ARG A 18 -5.51 24.41 9.38
N LEU A 19 -4.87 23.78 8.39
CA LEU A 19 -4.15 24.47 7.32
C LEU A 19 -5.07 25.04 6.24
N TYR A 20 -6.11 24.31 5.88
CA TYR A 20 -6.91 24.61 4.68
C TYR A 20 -8.40 24.85 4.98
N GLY A 21 -8.85 24.67 6.21
CA GLY A 21 -10.25 24.82 6.64
C GLY A 21 -11.08 23.55 6.51
N LEU A 22 -12.23 23.53 7.20
CA LEU A 22 -13.12 22.37 7.31
C LEU A 22 -13.79 21.95 5.99
N THR A 23 -13.92 22.88 5.04
CA THR A 23 -14.54 22.66 3.73
C THR A 23 -13.56 22.22 2.65
N TYR A 24 -12.30 22.02 3.01
CA TYR A 24 -11.30 21.57 2.05
C TYR A 24 -11.64 20.19 1.49
N GLU A 25 -12.02 20.16 0.22
CA GLU A 25 -12.21 18.91 -0.51
C GLU A 25 -10.86 18.26 -0.80
N ARG A 26 -10.63 17.09 -0.22
CA ARG A 26 -9.42 16.32 -0.46
C ARG A 26 -9.36 15.84 -1.90
N LYS A 27 -8.53 16.46 -2.69
CA LYS A 27 -8.23 15.99 -4.06
C LYS A 27 -7.24 14.81 -4.08
N ASN A 28 -6.55 14.54 -2.96
CA ASN A 28 -5.48 13.55 -2.92
C ASN A 28 -5.63 12.60 -1.73
N ILE A 29 -6.18 11.42 -1.98
CA ILE A 29 -6.37 10.36 -0.98
C ILE A 29 -5.00 9.79 -0.52
N ILE A 30 -3.95 9.94 -1.33
CA ILE A 30 -2.60 9.43 -1.04
C ILE A 30 -2.05 10.06 0.26
N SER A 31 -2.36 11.32 0.55
CA SER A 31 -1.88 11.99 1.76
C SER A 31 -2.32 11.29 3.07
N ASN A 32 -3.53 10.72 3.08
CA ASN A 32 -4.03 9.96 4.22
C ASN A 32 -3.19 8.71 4.49
N GLU A 33 -2.86 7.98 3.43
CA GLU A 33 -2.08 6.75 3.53
C GLU A 33 -0.63 7.04 3.93
N ILE A 34 -0.08 8.18 3.52
CA ILE A 34 1.26 8.61 3.92
C ILE A 34 1.34 8.78 5.43
N ILE A 35 0.47 9.61 6.00
CA ILE A 35 0.48 9.91 7.43
C ILE A 35 0.14 8.68 8.26
N SER A 36 -0.84 7.89 7.81
CA SER A 36 -1.21 6.65 8.47
C SER A 36 -0.04 5.65 8.56
N ASN A 37 0.64 5.41 7.44
CA ASN A 37 1.82 4.54 7.40
C ASN A 37 2.97 5.13 8.23
N LEU A 38 3.23 6.44 8.13
CA LEU A 38 4.30 7.10 8.89
C LEU A 38 4.10 6.95 10.39
N PHE A 39 2.88 7.11 10.90
CA PHE A 39 2.58 6.89 12.30
C PHE A 39 2.88 5.45 12.73
N GLU A 40 2.55 4.45 11.90
CA GLU A 40 2.90 3.07 12.21
C GLU A 40 4.40 2.85 12.27
N LEU A 41 5.17 3.44 11.34
CA LEU A 41 6.64 3.34 11.33
C LEU A 41 7.23 3.94 12.62
N LEU A 42 6.80 5.14 12.99
CA LEU A 42 7.28 5.84 14.18
C LEU A 42 6.88 5.12 15.48
N MET A 43 5.68 4.52 15.52
CA MET A 43 5.22 3.77 16.68
C MET A 43 6.01 2.47 16.88
N VAL A 44 6.35 1.77 15.79
CA VAL A 44 7.21 0.57 15.87
C VAL A 44 8.61 0.96 16.37
N ASP A 45 9.19 2.02 15.83
CA ASP A 45 10.51 2.53 16.27
C ASP A 45 10.48 2.96 17.75
N GLY A 46 9.42 3.66 18.17
CA GLY A 46 9.20 4.04 19.57
C GLY A 46 9.05 2.83 20.50
N ALA A 47 8.26 1.83 20.10
CA ALA A 47 8.06 0.61 20.88
C ALA A 47 9.38 -0.18 21.02
N ILE A 48 10.19 -0.26 19.96
CA ILE A 48 11.51 -0.90 20.01
C ILE A 48 12.42 -0.19 21.02
N LYS A 49 12.44 1.14 21.01
CA LYS A 49 13.25 1.95 21.94
C LYS A 49 12.80 1.76 23.39
N CYS A 50 11.50 1.87 23.65
CA CYS A 50 10.95 1.70 24.99
C CYS A 50 11.15 0.26 25.51
N ASN A 51 11.03 -0.75 24.68
CA ASN A 51 11.15 -2.16 25.11
C ASN A 51 12.57 -2.55 25.56
N LYS A 52 13.59 -1.79 25.21
CA LYS A 52 14.95 -1.98 25.73
C LYS A 52 14.99 -1.82 27.26
N GLU A 53 14.11 -0.99 27.80
CA GLU A 53 14.03 -0.66 29.20
C GLU A 53 13.00 -1.52 29.94
N ASP A 54 11.82 -1.71 29.39
CA ASP A 54 10.65 -2.28 30.09
C ASP A 54 10.28 -3.72 29.69
N LYS A 55 10.67 -4.19 28.50
CA LYS A 55 10.35 -5.53 27.95
C LYS A 55 8.85 -5.91 28.00
N SER A 56 7.97 -4.92 28.16
CA SER A 56 6.53 -5.11 28.31
C SER A 56 5.81 -5.42 26.99
N VAL A 57 6.44 -5.11 25.86
CA VAL A 57 5.86 -5.27 24.53
C VAL A 57 6.47 -6.48 23.84
N ASN A 58 5.64 -7.31 23.23
CA ASN A 58 6.13 -8.37 22.35
C ASN A 58 6.64 -7.77 21.04
N ILE A 59 7.90 -7.41 21.02
CA ILE A 59 8.56 -6.76 19.88
C ILE A 59 8.57 -7.67 18.65
N ILE A 60 8.81 -8.96 18.81
CA ILE A 60 8.83 -9.93 17.70
C ILE A 60 7.47 -9.90 16.98
N TYR A 61 6.37 -9.95 17.75
CA TYR A 61 5.03 -9.87 17.17
C TYR A 61 4.76 -8.55 16.47
N LEU A 62 5.14 -7.43 17.10
CA LEU A 62 4.92 -6.09 16.54
C LEU A 62 5.71 -5.88 15.24
N VAL A 63 7.00 -6.23 15.25
CA VAL A 63 7.91 -6.12 14.12
C VAL A 63 7.49 -7.07 13.00
N GLY A 64 7.20 -8.33 13.31
CA GLY A 64 6.73 -9.31 12.33
C GLY A 64 5.45 -8.87 11.62
N ASN A 65 4.49 -8.33 12.37
CA ASN A 65 3.28 -7.75 11.77
C ASN A 65 3.58 -6.56 10.86
N ARG A 66 4.53 -5.68 11.25
CA ARG A 66 4.90 -4.53 10.40
C ARG A 66 5.60 -4.96 9.13
N ILE A 67 6.53 -5.92 9.19
CA ILE A 67 7.19 -6.48 8.01
C ILE A 67 6.15 -7.10 7.07
N ASN A 68 5.31 -8.00 7.59
CA ASN A 68 4.26 -8.64 6.79
C ASN A 68 3.36 -7.61 6.10
N ARG A 69 2.94 -6.57 6.82
CA ARG A 69 2.10 -5.52 6.25
C ARG A 69 2.83 -4.71 5.18
N THR A 70 4.11 -4.39 5.39
CA THR A 70 4.93 -3.70 4.40
C THR A 70 5.02 -4.52 3.11
N ILE A 71 5.31 -5.81 3.22
CA ILE A 71 5.34 -6.73 2.09
C ILE A 71 3.98 -6.80 1.39
N MET A 72 2.89 -6.97 2.14
CA MET A 72 1.54 -7.03 1.58
C MET A 72 1.15 -5.75 0.83
N GLN A 73 1.55 -4.57 1.32
CA GLN A 73 1.31 -3.31 0.61
C GLN A 73 2.15 -3.22 -0.67
N MET A 74 3.40 -3.68 -0.66
CA MET A 74 4.23 -3.72 -1.88
C MET A 74 3.68 -4.69 -2.93
N LEU A 75 3.05 -5.78 -2.49
CA LEU A 75 2.43 -6.75 -3.39
C LEU A 75 1.19 -6.22 -4.12
N PHE A 76 0.62 -5.08 -3.74
CA PHE A 76 -0.41 -4.40 -4.54
C PHE A 76 0.07 -4.00 -5.95
N ILE A 77 1.38 -4.03 -6.21
CA ILE A 77 1.90 -3.86 -7.57
C ILE A 77 1.41 -4.95 -8.53
N VAL A 78 1.16 -6.15 -8.02
CA VAL A 78 0.56 -7.26 -8.79
C VAL A 78 -0.84 -6.90 -9.24
N ALA A 79 -1.67 -6.39 -8.32
CA ALA A 79 -3.01 -5.92 -8.62
C ALA A 79 -2.98 -4.78 -9.66
N LEU A 80 -2.05 -3.83 -9.54
CA LEU A 80 -1.91 -2.73 -10.52
C LEU A 80 -1.52 -3.22 -11.92
N LYS A 81 -0.60 -4.18 -12.02
CA LYS A 81 -0.23 -4.79 -13.30
C LYS A 81 -1.41 -5.52 -13.91
N PHE A 82 -2.12 -6.31 -13.11
CA PHE A 82 -3.29 -7.03 -13.56
C PHE A 82 -4.39 -6.07 -14.00
N GLN A 83 -4.69 -5.03 -13.24
CA GLN A 83 -5.69 -4.02 -13.60
C GLN A 83 -5.44 -3.41 -14.98
N LYS A 84 -4.20 -3.06 -15.27
CA LYS A 84 -3.83 -2.50 -16.58
C LYS A 84 -4.14 -3.45 -17.73
N GLU A 85 -3.76 -4.71 -17.61
CA GLU A 85 -4.02 -5.72 -18.64
C GLU A 85 -5.52 -6.09 -18.71
N TYR A 86 -6.20 -6.14 -17.58
CA TYR A 86 -7.64 -6.39 -17.51
C TYR A 86 -8.45 -5.34 -18.29
N VAL A 87 -8.18 -4.05 -18.03
CA VAL A 87 -8.84 -2.95 -18.76
C VAL A 87 -8.58 -3.06 -20.25
N LYS A 88 -7.34 -3.33 -20.65
CA LYS A 88 -6.97 -3.52 -22.06
C LYS A 88 -7.73 -4.68 -22.70
N ILE A 89 -7.84 -5.83 -22.02
CA ILE A 89 -8.63 -6.98 -22.51
C ILE A 89 -10.09 -6.58 -22.71
N LEU A 90 -10.69 -5.85 -21.76
CA LEU A 90 -12.07 -5.40 -21.88
C LEU A 90 -12.26 -4.39 -23.02
N GLU A 91 -11.33 -3.46 -23.22
CA GLU A 91 -11.37 -2.47 -24.30
C GLU A 91 -11.24 -3.13 -25.67
N GLU A 92 -10.29 -4.05 -25.85
CA GLU A 92 -10.07 -4.81 -27.08
C GLU A 92 -11.24 -5.74 -27.43
N ASN A 93 -12.00 -6.17 -26.44
CA ASN A 93 -13.10 -7.13 -26.59
C ASN A 93 -14.48 -6.51 -26.33
N ARG A 94 -14.62 -5.18 -26.52
CA ARG A 94 -15.92 -4.53 -26.48
C ARG A 94 -16.84 -5.15 -27.52
N VAL A 95 -17.91 -5.80 -27.05
CA VAL A 95 -18.97 -6.38 -27.88
C VAL A 95 -20.33 -5.84 -27.41
N GLU A 96 -21.24 -5.65 -28.37
CA GLU A 96 -22.60 -5.19 -28.05
C GLU A 96 -23.43 -6.25 -27.33
N GLU A 97 -23.14 -7.55 -27.60
CA GLU A 97 -23.77 -8.69 -26.91
C GLU A 97 -22.71 -9.65 -26.34
N LEU A 98 -22.87 -10.00 -25.06
CA LEU A 98 -22.08 -11.01 -24.39
C LEU A 98 -22.83 -12.36 -24.43
N THR A 99 -22.42 -13.23 -25.34
CA THR A 99 -22.87 -14.64 -25.33
C THR A 99 -22.14 -15.45 -24.25
N GLU A 100 -22.74 -16.59 -23.82
CA GLU A 100 -22.09 -17.48 -22.84
C GLU A 100 -20.71 -17.95 -23.32
N GLU A 101 -20.56 -18.24 -24.61
CA GLU A 101 -19.29 -18.66 -25.20
C GLU A 101 -18.26 -17.56 -25.11
N ARG A 102 -18.65 -16.32 -25.41
CA ARG A 102 -17.76 -15.16 -25.31
C ARG A 102 -17.34 -14.84 -23.89
N ILE A 103 -18.25 -14.96 -22.93
CA ILE A 103 -17.94 -14.82 -21.50
C ILE A 103 -16.91 -15.86 -21.06
N LYS A 104 -17.04 -17.10 -21.52
CA LYS A 104 -16.09 -18.17 -21.23
C LYS A 104 -14.70 -17.86 -21.79
N GLU A 105 -14.61 -17.49 -23.07
CA GLU A 105 -13.34 -17.10 -23.71
C GLU A 105 -12.64 -15.94 -22.98
N LEU A 106 -13.39 -14.89 -22.62
CA LEU A 106 -12.86 -13.74 -21.89
C LEU A 106 -12.37 -14.15 -20.48
N THR A 107 -13.11 -15.02 -19.80
CA THR A 107 -12.72 -15.52 -18.48
C THR A 107 -11.44 -16.33 -18.54
N GLU A 108 -11.29 -17.19 -19.55
CA GLU A 108 -10.07 -17.97 -19.78
C GLU A 108 -8.88 -17.02 -20.03
N LYS A 109 -9.02 -16.06 -20.95
CA LYS A 109 -7.98 -15.07 -21.27
C LYS A 109 -7.57 -14.23 -20.04
N ILE A 110 -8.54 -13.76 -19.26
CA ILE A 110 -8.28 -12.99 -18.03
C ILE A 110 -7.52 -13.86 -17.02
N THR A 111 -7.91 -15.13 -16.87
CA THR A 111 -7.26 -16.06 -15.96
C THR A 111 -5.81 -16.33 -16.35
N GLU A 112 -5.54 -16.55 -17.64
CA GLU A 112 -4.19 -16.76 -18.15
C GLU A 112 -3.28 -15.55 -17.88
N VAL A 113 -3.77 -14.34 -18.15
CA VAL A 113 -3.01 -13.10 -17.88
C VAL A 113 -2.76 -12.91 -16.39
N TYR A 114 -3.73 -13.21 -15.55
CA TYR A 114 -3.55 -13.14 -14.10
C TYR A 114 -2.48 -14.13 -13.60
N GLU A 115 -2.54 -15.38 -14.07
CA GLU A 115 -1.55 -16.40 -13.74
C GLU A 115 -0.14 -16.02 -14.21
N GLU A 116 -0.02 -15.45 -15.41
CA GLU A 116 1.28 -15.00 -15.94
C GLU A 116 1.90 -13.90 -15.07
N ILE A 117 1.09 -12.91 -14.68
CA ILE A 117 1.56 -11.82 -13.81
C ILE A 117 1.94 -12.34 -12.43
N GLN A 118 1.19 -13.31 -11.89
CA GLN A 118 1.46 -13.84 -10.55
C GLN A 118 2.72 -14.71 -10.47
N LYS A 119 3.14 -15.37 -11.55
CA LYS A 119 4.33 -16.23 -11.56
C LYS A 119 5.58 -15.53 -11.00
N ASP A 120 5.71 -14.24 -11.23
CA ASP A 120 6.86 -13.44 -10.80
C ASP A 120 6.85 -13.12 -9.29
N TYR A 121 5.69 -13.29 -8.61
CA TYR A 121 5.49 -12.81 -7.24
C TYR A 121 5.01 -13.87 -6.26
N TYR A 122 4.32 -14.90 -6.75
CA TYR A 122 3.74 -15.94 -5.92
C TYR A 122 3.97 -17.33 -6.51
N ASP A 123 4.18 -18.32 -5.65
CA ASP A 123 4.06 -19.72 -6.06
C ASP A 123 2.57 -20.11 -6.11
N CYS A 124 1.94 -19.83 -7.25
CA CYS A 124 0.51 -20.10 -7.47
C CYS A 124 0.19 -21.57 -7.78
N LYS A 125 1.16 -22.47 -7.79
CA LYS A 125 0.95 -23.88 -8.13
C LYS A 125 0.03 -24.61 -7.14
N SER A 126 -0.08 -24.07 -5.91
CA SER A 126 -0.91 -24.65 -4.86
C SER A 126 -2.38 -24.18 -4.85
N LEU A 127 -2.72 -23.15 -5.63
CA LEU A 127 -4.07 -22.59 -5.61
C LEU A 127 -5.02 -23.39 -6.52
N ASN A 128 -6.19 -23.76 -6.00
CA ASN A 128 -7.25 -24.34 -6.81
C ASN A 128 -7.98 -23.26 -7.64
N SER A 129 -8.75 -23.68 -8.66
CA SER A 129 -9.44 -22.76 -9.57
C SER A 129 -10.40 -21.78 -8.87
N ARG A 130 -11.03 -22.19 -7.76
CA ARG A 130 -11.93 -21.35 -6.99
C ARG A 130 -11.18 -20.23 -6.25
N GLU A 131 -10.02 -20.54 -5.69
CA GLU A 131 -9.15 -19.54 -5.04
C GLU A 131 -8.61 -18.56 -6.05
N LYS A 132 -8.18 -19.03 -7.23
CA LYS A 132 -7.72 -18.16 -8.33
C LYS A 132 -8.80 -17.17 -8.76
N ILE A 133 -10.03 -17.64 -8.99
CA ILE A 133 -11.17 -16.78 -9.34
C ILE A 133 -11.46 -15.78 -8.22
N GLY A 134 -11.37 -16.20 -6.96
CA GLY A 134 -11.55 -15.30 -5.81
C GLY A 134 -10.53 -14.16 -5.79
N TYR A 135 -9.27 -14.43 -6.10
CA TYR A 135 -8.22 -13.40 -6.21
C TYR A 135 -8.44 -12.48 -7.41
N ILE A 136 -8.76 -13.04 -8.59
CA ILE A 136 -9.08 -12.26 -9.79
C ILE A 136 -10.25 -11.31 -9.53
N THR A 137 -11.31 -11.81 -8.89
CA THR A 137 -12.50 -10.99 -8.59
C THR A 137 -12.17 -9.88 -7.60
N ARG A 138 -11.38 -10.16 -6.57
CA ARG A 138 -10.93 -9.15 -5.59
C ARG A 138 -10.10 -8.08 -6.26
N ASP A 139 -9.09 -8.48 -7.02
CA ASP A 139 -8.17 -7.54 -7.66
C ASP A 139 -8.85 -6.74 -8.78
N GLY A 140 -9.87 -7.34 -9.45
CA GLY A 140 -10.73 -6.65 -10.40
C GLY A 140 -11.73 -5.68 -9.75
N TYR A 141 -12.26 -6.04 -8.56
CA TYR A 141 -13.17 -5.17 -7.81
C TYR A 141 -12.52 -3.86 -7.38
N ASP A 142 -11.26 -3.92 -6.96
CA ASP A 142 -10.47 -2.74 -6.58
C ASP A 142 -10.29 -1.73 -7.74
N ILE A 143 -10.50 -2.15 -9.00
CA ILE A 143 -10.49 -1.23 -10.16
C ILE A 143 -11.72 -0.32 -10.18
N THR A 144 -12.87 -0.85 -9.78
CA THR A 144 -14.16 -0.19 -9.91
C THR A 144 -14.51 0.68 -8.71
N GLU A 145 -13.89 0.43 -7.57
CA GLU A 145 -14.08 1.20 -6.34
C GLU A 145 -13.01 2.27 -6.12
N LYS A 146 -13.34 3.27 -5.31
CA LYS A 146 -12.52 4.45 -5.03
C LYS A 146 -11.18 4.15 -4.31
N GLY A 147 -10.86 2.89 -4.07
CA GLY A 147 -9.65 2.40 -3.40
C GLY A 147 -8.59 1.90 -4.37
N ASN A 148 -8.04 2.76 -5.21
CA ASN A 148 -6.96 2.37 -6.11
C ASN A 148 -5.75 1.83 -5.32
N PRO A 149 -5.31 0.57 -5.53
CA PRO A 149 -4.16 -0.05 -4.86
C PRO A 149 -2.88 0.78 -4.91
N SER A 150 -2.73 1.63 -5.94
CA SER A 150 -1.59 2.56 -6.04
C SER A 150 -1.46 3.48 -4.83
N GLN A 151 -2.56 3.87 -4.20
CA GLN A 151 -2.54 4.76 -3.03
C GLN A 151 -1.79 4.14 -1.86
N TYR A 152 -1.98 2.83 -1.64
CA TYR A 152 -1.31 2.10 -0.56
C TYR A 152 0.18 1.96 -0.81
N ILE A 153 0.57 1.67 -2.07
CA ILE A 153 1.99 1.56 -2.45
C ILE A 153 2.67 2.93 -2.34
N TYR A 154 2.11 3.95 -2.97
CA TYR A 154 2.66 5.31 -2.93
C TYR A 154 2.67 5.87 -1.50
N GLY A 155 1.60 5.63 -0.74
CA GLY A 155 1.50 6.02 0.67
C GLY A 155 2.60 5.40 1.52
N LEU A 156 2.86 4.11 1.36
CA LEU A 156 3.93 3.41 2.07
C LEU A 156 5.32 3.94 1.67
N ILE A 157 5.63 4.01 0.37
CA ILE A 157 6.95 4.43 -0.12
C ILE A 157 7.28 5.84 0.37
N ARG A 158 6.33 6.77 0.27
CA ARG A 158 6.51 8.13 0.78
C ARG A 158 6.60 8.20 2.30
N ALA A 159 5.83 7.39 3.01
CA ALA A 159 5.92 7.31 4.47
C ALA A 159 7.31 6.84 4.93
N VAL A 160 7.90 5.84 4.26
CA VAL A 160 9.25 5.37 4.56
C VAL A 160 10.28 6.46 4.24
N LYS A 161 10.13 7.19 3.13
CA LYS A 161 10.98 8.35 2.83
C LYS A 161 10.94 9.38 3.96
N TYR A 162 9.75 9.82 4.37
CA TYR A 162 9.60 10.80 5.45
C TYR A 162 10.08 10.26 6.80
N TYR A 163 9.94 8.98 7.08
CA TYR A 163 10.49 8.35 8.27
C TYR A 163 12.01 8.54 8.35
N TYR A 164 12.72 8.29 7.26
CA TYR A 164 14.17 8.54 7.22
C TYR A 164 14.50 10.03 7.26
N ASP A 165 13.77 10.88 6.55
CA ASP A 165 13.98 12.32 6.56
C ASP A 165 13.78 12.93 7.97
N ILE A 166 12.85 12.41 8.77
CA ILE A 166 12.68 12.75 10.19
C ILE A 166 13.87 12.27 11.02
N LYS A 167 14.30 11.01 10.84
CA LYS A 167 15.47 10.46 11.56
C LYS A 167 16.77 11.21 11.26
N GLU A 168 16.90 11.75 10.08
CA GLU A 168 18.04 12.55 9.62
C GLU A 168 17.90 14.05 9.96
N GLY A 169 16.81 14.46 10.59
CA GLY A 169 16.56 15.85 10.98
C GLY A 169 16.26 16.79 9.80
N LYS A 170 15.88 16.26 8.65
CA LYS A 170 15.52 17.04 7.44
C LYS A 170 14.10 17.60 7.51
N ILE A 171 13.22 16.91 8.24
CA ILE A 171 11.83 17.30 8.46
C ILE A 171 11.58 17.35 9.96
N ASN A 172 11.00 18.46 10.43
CA ASN A 172 10.80 18.72 11.85
C ASN A 172 9.33 18.73 12.27
N SER A 173 8.40 18.73 11.32
CA SER A 173 6.96 18.75 11.65
C SER A 173 6.13 17.88 10.69
N LEU A 174 5.02 17.38 11.22
CA LEU A 174 4.02 16.67 10.41
C LEU A 174 3.30 17.61 9.44
N GLU A 175 3.24 18.90 9.76
CA GLU A 175 2.64 19.92 8.89
C GLU A 175 3.40 20.07 7.58
N GLU A 176 4.75 20.07 7.63
CA GLU A 176 5.58 20.06 6.44
C GLU A 176 5.27 18.86 5.55
N ILE A 177 5.06 17.67 6.13
CA ILE A 177 4.71 16.46 5.37
C ILE A 177 3.32 16.58 4.74
N VAL A 178 2.33 17.10 5.47
CA VAL A 178 0.97 17.31 4.93
C VAL A 178 1.01 18.31 3.78
N ILE A 179 1.73 19.43 3.92
CA ILE A 179 1.88 20.43 2.87
C ILE A 179 2.56 19.81 1.64
N ASP A 180 3.70 19.14 1.82
CA ASP A 180 4.44 18.51 0.72
C ASP A 180 3.59 17.44 0.00
N SER A 181 2.87 16.61 0.77
CA SER A 181 2.03 15.55 0.21
C SER A 181 0.82 16.05 -0.57
N THR A 182 0.33 17.26 -0.28
CA THR A 182 -0.83 17.86 -0.95
C THR A 182 -0.45 18.69 -2.16
N GLN A 183 0.72 19.29 -2.17
CA GLN A 183 1.14 20.25 -3.19
C GLN A 183 2.04 19.64 -4.27
N ASN A 184 2.84 18.63 -3.94
CA ASN A 184 3.85 18.11 -4.85
C ASN A 184 3.41 16.83 -5.54
N LYS A 185 3.52 16.82 -6.87
CA LYS A 185 3.51 15.58 -7.64
C LYS A 185 4.81 14.82 -7.32
N TYR A 186 4.65 13.62 -6.80
CA TYR A 186 5.77 12.79 -6.42
C TYR A 186 5.97 11.66 -7.43
N GLU A 187 7.15 11.56 -7.98
CA GLU A 187 7.57 10.43 -8.77
C GLU A 187 8.38 9.46 -7.89
N VAL A 188 7.95 8.22 -7.83
CA VAL A 188 8.68 7.18 -7.09
C VAL A 188 9.97 6.85 -7.82
N THR A 189 11.09 6.98 -7.13
CA THR A 189 12.40 6.63 -7.64
C THR A 189 12.83 5.23 -7.19
N LYS A 190 13.84 4.67 -7.84
CA LYS A 190 14.47 3.41 -7.39
C LYS A 190 15.01 3.53 -5.97
N GLU A 191 15.54 4.70 -5.61
CA GLU A 191 16.06 4.95 -4.26
C GLU A 191 14.96 4.88 -3.20
N ASP A 192 13.77 5.37 -3.49
CA ASP A 192 12.64 5.29 -2.55
C ASP A 192 12.21 3.84 -2.30
N VAL A 193 12.24 3.00 -3.34
CA VAL A 193 11.97 1.56 -3.21
C VAL A 193 13.07 0.89 -2.38
N ASN A 194 14.34 1.22 -2.63
CA ASN A 194 15.46 0.70 -1.85
C ASN A 194 15.36 1.07 -0.36
N ARG A 195 14.83 2.24 -0.03
CA ARG A 195 14.56 2.64 1.37
C ARG A 195 13.52 1.74 2.04
N VAL A 196 12.50 1.29 1.30
CA VAL A 196 11.52 0.33 1.84
C VAL A 196 12.20 -1.02 2.15
N LEU A 197 13.04 -1.52 1.25
CA LEU A 197 13.80 -2.76 1.47
C LEU A 197 14.72 -2.62 2.68
N ARG A 198 15.48 -1.53 2.75
CA ARG A 198 16.35 -1.22 3.90
C ARG A 198 15.55 -1.17 5.21
N TYR A 199 14.35 -0.60 5.22
CA TYR A 199 13.49 -0.57 6.39
C TYR A 199 13.11 -1.98 6.86
N ILE A 200 12.79 -2.89 5.93
CA ILE A 200 12.50 -4.30 6.25
C ILE A 200 13.75 -4.95 6.86
N GLU A 201 14.91 -4.81 6.24
CA GLU A 201 16.19 -5.36 6.73
C GLU A 201 16.55 -4.83 8.13
N GLU A 202 16.27 -3.55 8.41
CA GLU A 202 16.48 -2.97 9.75
C GLU A 202 15.54 -3.62 10.79
N LEU A 203 14.31 -3.95 10.43
CA LEU A 203 13.35 -4.61 11.31
C LEU A 203 13.67 -6.09 11.54
N GLU A 204 14.16 -6.80 10.54
CA GLU A 204 14.51 -8.23 10.64
C GLU A 204 15.51 -8.50 11.77
N LYS A 205 16.39 -7.54 12.08
CA LYS A 205 17.37 -7.64 13.18
C LYS A 205 16.74 -7.81 14.57
N TYR A 206 15.44 -7.57 14.70
CA TYR A 206 14.70 -7.71 15.96
C TYR A 206 13.92 -9.02 16.05
N ILE A 207 13.92 -9.84 14.99
CA ILE A 207 13.23 -11.13 14.91
C ILE A 207 14.22 -12.29 15.04
N ILE A 208 15.45 -12.11 14.57
CA ILE A 208 16.55 -13.07 14.62
C ILE A 208 17.29 -12.92 15.96
#